data_404aba32dc8c385df5f52f90141841e4
#
_entry.id   404aba32dc8c385df5f52f90141841e4
#
_cell.length_a   1.000
_cell.length_b   1.000
_cell.length_c   1.000
_cell.angle_alpha   90.00
_cell.angle_beta   90.00
_cell.angle_gamma   90.00
#
_symmetry.space_group_name_H-M   'P 1'
#
loop_
_entity.id
_entity.type
_entity.pdbx_description
1 polymer ?
#
loop_
_entity_poly.entity_id
_entity_poly.type
_entity_poly.pdbx_seq_one_letter_code
_entity_poly.pdbx_strand_id
1 'polypeptide(L)'
;ARGAKMPESFWTDPLMYQGGSDVFLGPRDAIPLRDEAWGCDFEAEVAVIVDDVEAGISAKDALKRIRLVMLVNDVSLRNLIPAELEKGFGFFQSKPSSAFSPVAVTPDALGDAWRDGKLHLPIHVSLNGRFFGAADAGQDMTFDFGTLIAHAAKTRDLAAGTIIGSGTVSNRDADGGPGKPIGEGGRGYSCIAEQRMIETIQHGKPTTSFLKHGDRVEIEMFDAKRHSIFGRIDQQVVKA
;
A
#
# COMPACT_ATOMS: atom_id res chain seq x y z
N ALA A 1 -12.33 10.95 12.14
CA ALA A 1 -11.60 12.01 12.82
C ALA A 1 -12.01 13.42 12.33
N ARG A 2 -12.38 13.58 11.07
CA ARG A 2 -12.79 14.87 10.51
C ARG A 2 -14.29 15.17 10.64
N GLY A 3 -15.09 14.28 11.25
CA GLY A 3 -16.54 14.42 11.36
C GLY A 3 -17.30 14.47 10.02
N ALA A 4 -16.61 14.30 8.91
CA ALA A 4 -17.20 14.32 7.58
C ALA A 4 -17.81 12.95 7.25
N LYS A 5 -19.04 12.96 6.69
CA LYS A 5 -19.66 11.75 6.15
C LYS A 5 -18.85 11.32 4.89
N MET A 6 -18.51 10.04 4.81
CA MET A 6 -17.82 9.48 3.64
C MET A 6 -18.75 9.58 2.42
N PRO A 7 -18.29 10.14 1.28
CA PRO A 7 -19.09 10.18 0.05
C PRO A 7 -19.46 8.78 -0.42
N GLU A 8 -20.65 8.58 -0.97
CA GLU A 8 -21.08 7.28 -1.52
C GLU A 8 -20.18 6.81 -2.66
N SER A 9 -19.61 7.73 -3.43
CA SER A 9 -18.63 7.44 -4.50
C SER A 9 -17.41 6.66 -4.05
N PHE A 10 -17.03 6.73 -2.76
CA PHE A 10 -15.91 5.93 -2.23
C PHE A 10 -16.12 4.41 -2.34
N TRP A 11 -17.38 3.95 -2.49
CA TRP A 11 -17.73 2.54 -2.61
C TRP A 11 -17.88 2.09 -4.07
N THR A 12 -17.94 3.02 -5.01
CA THR A 12 -18.27 2.74 -6.42
C THR A 12 -17.25 3.27 -7.41
N ASP A 13 -16.38 4.20 -6.98
CA ASP A 13 -15.41 4.87 -7.85
C ASP A 13 -14.04 4.90 -7.16
N PRO A 14 -13.04 4.13 -7.63
CA PRO A 14 -11.71 4.09 -7.04
C PRO A 14 -11.05 5.46 -7.03
N LEU A 15 -10.46 5.85 -5.90
CA LEU A 15 -9.59 7.01 -5.82
C LEU A 15 -8.15 6.54 -6.11
N MET A 16 -7.60 6.97 -7.23
CA MET A 16 -6.25 6.66 -7.66
C MET A 16 -5.44 7.93 -7.88
N TYR A 17 -4.14 7.86 -7.61
CA TYR A 17 -3.20 8.89 -8.04
C TYR A 17 -2.17 8.28 -8.98
N GLN A 18 -1.54 9.10 -9.82
CA GLN A 18 -0.46 8.67 -10.69
C GLN A 18 0.85 8.69 -9.91
N GLY A 19 1.40 7.52 -9.60
CA GLY A 19 2.68 7.37 -8.92
C GLY A 19 3.84 7.87 -9.78
N GLY A 20 4.92 8.34 -9.13
CA GLY A 20 6.16 8.72 -9.80
C GLY A 20 6.79 7.50 -10.49
N SER A 21 7.22 7.68 -11.75
CA SER A 21 7.86 6.63 -12.55
C SER A 21 9.31 6.95 -12.91
N ASP A 22 9.84 8.04 -12.39
CA ASP A 22 11.16 8.56 -12.70
C ASP A 22 12.28 7.73 -12.08
N VAL A 23 12.14 7.33 -10.81
CA VAL A 23 13.10 6.45 -10.10
C VAL A 23 12.36 5.56 -9.12
N PHE A 24 12.70 4.27 -9.12
CA PHE A 24 12.29 3.31 -8.09
C PHE A 24 13.45 2.98 -7.17
N LEU A 25 13.16 2.68 -5.92
CA LEU A 25 14.12 2.13 -4.98
C LEU A 25 14.12 0.60 -5.07
N GLY A 26 15.29 0.01 -4.99
CA GLY A 26 15.41 -1.42 -4.78
C GLY A 26 14.95 -1.83 -3.38
N PRO A 27 14.73 -3.14 -3.15
CA PRO A 27 14.15 -3.64 -1.90
C PRO A 27 15.01 -3.39 -0.67
N ARG A 28 16.28 -3.04 -0.84
CA ARG A 28 17.25 -2.75 0.25
C ARG A 28 17.88 -1.37 0.14
N ASP A 29 17.44 -0.57 -0.81
CA ASP A 29 17.90 0.81 -0.92
C ASP A 29 17.36 1.61 0.25
N ALA A 30 18.18 2.52 0.76
CA ALA A 30 17.75 3.40 1.83
C ALA A 30 16.63 4.35 1.38
N ILE A 31 15.76 4.72 2.31
CA ILE A 31 14.76 5.78 2.10
C ILE A 31 15.43 7.12 2.40
N PRO A 32 15.75 7.95 1.39
CA PRO A 32 16.38 9.24 1.61
C PRO A 32 15.36 10.25 2.14
N LEU A 33 15.64 10.83 3.31
CA LEU A 33 14.78 11.82 3.95
C LEU A 33 15.60 13.07 4.29
N ARG A 34 15.27 14.21 3.71
CA ARG A 34 15.97 15.47 3.98
C ARG A 34 15.52 16.13 5.28
N ASP A 35 14.23 16.02 5.60
CA ASP A 35 13.64 16.66 6.77
C ASP A 35 12.61 15.74 7.42
N GLU A 36 12.84 15.37 8.68
CA GLU A 36 11.91 14.55 9.47
C GLU A 36 10.55 15.22 9.68
N ALA A 37 10.50 16.57 9.61
CA ALA A 37 9.25 17.32 9.71
C ALA A 37 8.27 17.03 8.57
N TRP A 38 8.73 16.44 7.47
CA TRP A 38 7.84 16.03 6.36
C TRP A 38 6.96 14.83 6.71
N GLY A 39 7.24 14.13 7.82
CA GLY A 39 6.42 13.03 8.30
C GLY A 39 6.53 11.79 7.44
N CYS A 40 7.73 11.24 7.31
CA CYS A 40 8.01 10.03 6.52
C CYS A 40 7.24 8.82 7.07
N ASP A 41 6.51 8.14 6.20
CA ASP A 41 5.74 6.94 6.50
C ASP A 41 6.01 5.88 5.43
N PHE A 42 5.82 4.63 5.78
CA PHE A 42 5.75 3.53 4.83
C PHE A 42 4.29 3.17 4.53
N GLU A 43 4.05 2.58 3.39
CA GLU A 43 2.77 1.96 3.03
C GLU A 43 3.05 0.57 2.47
N ALA A 44 2.70 -0.47 3.24
CA ALA A 44 2.84 -1.84 2.78
C ALA A 44 1.61 -2.22 1.95
N GLU A 45 1.85 -2.56 0.68
CA GLU A 45 0.83 -2.81 -0.32
C GLU A 45 1.18 -4.01 -1.19
N VAL A 46 0.17 -4.49 -1.92
CA VAL A 46 0.33 -5.40 -3.06
C VAL A 46 0.27 -4.56 -4.34
N ALA A 47 1.10 -4.91 -5.32
CA ALA A 47 1.03 -4.32 -6.66
C ALA A 47 0.99 -5.41 -7.72
N VAL A 48 0.39 -5.10 -8.86
CA VAL A 48 0.38 -5.95 -10.04
C VAL A 48 1.08 -5.26 -11.20
N ILE A 49 1.72 -6.05 -12.07
CA ILE A 49 2.29 -5.60 -13.33
C ILE A 49 1.39 -6.16 -14.44
N VAL A 50 0.93 -5.28 -15.34
CA VAL A 50 0.02 -5.66 -16.42
C VAL A 50 0.74 -5.77 -17.76
N ASP A 51 0.12 -6.49 -18.68
CA ASP A 51 0.39 -6.46 -20.12
C ASP A 51 -0.27 -5.20 -20.74
N ASP A 52 -0.23 -5.05 -22.06
CA ASP A 52 -0.99 -4.00 -22.75
C ASP A 52 -2.47 -4.11 -22.41
N VAL A 53 -3.05 -2.98 -21.99
CA VAL A 53 -4.45 -2.85 -21.60
C VAL A 53 -5.08 -1.79 -22.47
N GLU A 54 -6.11 -2.16 -23.23
CA GLU A 54 -6.86 -1.24 -24.07
C GLU A 54 -7.77 -0.31 -23.25
N ALA A 55 -7.94 0.90 -23.71
CA ALA A 55 -8.86 1.87 -23.10
C ALA A 55 -10.30 1.33 -23.08
N GLY A 56 -10.97 1.49 -21.93
CA GLY A 56 -12.35 1.06 -21.75
C GLY A 56 -12.53 -0.45 -21.50
N ILE A 57 -11.46 -1.18 -21.21
CA ILE A 57 -11.52 -2.60 -20.86
C ILE A 57 -12.48 -2.86 -19.69
N SER A 58 -13.18 -4.00 -19.69
CA SER A 58 -13.99 -4.42 -18.54
C SER A 58 -13.11 -4.89 -17.37
N ALA A 59 -13.57 -4.74 -16.12
CA ALA A 59 -12.85 -5.25 -14.94
C ALA A 59 -12.56 -6.77 -15.05
N LYS A 60 -13.50 -7.55 -15.58
CA LYS A 60 -13.34 -8.99 -15.79
C LYS A 60 -12.22 -9.31 -16.78
N ASP A 61 -12.09 -8.55 -17.86
CA ASP A 61 -11.06 -8.78 -18.87
C ASP A 61 -9.72 -8.19 -18.44
N ALA A 62 -9.73 -7.12 -17.66
CA ALA A 62 -8.55 -6.50 -17.04
C ALA A 62 -7.78 -7.49 -16.13
N LEU A 63 -8.49 -8.38 -15.41
CA LEU A 63 -7.84 -9.44 -14.61
C LEU A 63 -6.94 -10.36 -15.47
N LYS A 64 -7.29 -10.58 -16.73
CA LYS A 64 -6.51 -11.41 -17.66
C LYS A 64 -5.21 -10.73 -18.13
N ARG A 65 -5.10 -9.43 -17.90
CA ARG A 65 -3.91 -8.63 -18.25
C ARG A 65 -2.85 -8.62 -17.15
N ILE A 66 -3.16 -9.10 -15.96
CA ILE A 66 -2.20 -9.21 -14.87
C ILE A 66 -1.17 -10.29 -15.20
N ARG A 67 0.11 -9.91 -15.23
CA ARG A 67 1.22 -10.82 -15.50
C ARG A 67 1.98 -11.19 -14.25
N LEU A 68 2.22 -10.23 -13.37
CA LEU A 68 2.99 -10.43 -12.16
C LEU A 68 2.33 -9.74 -10.97
N VAL A 69 2.60 -10.27 -9.78
CA VAL A 69 2.20 -9.73 -8.48
C VAL A 69 3.46 -9.54 -7.65
N MET A 70 3.54 -8.46 -6.88
CA MET A 70 4.68 -8.13 -6.03
C MET A 70 4.24 -7.31 -4.82
N LEU A 71 5.15 -7.07 -3.87
CA LEU A 71 4.95 -6.11 -2.78
C LEU A 71 5.54 -4.75 -3.15
N VAL A 72 4.97 -3.71 -2.56
CA VAL A 72 5.48 -2.34 -2.68
C VAL A 72 5.46 -1.65 -1.31
N ASN A 73 6.49 -0.83 -1.07
CA ASN A 73 6.49 0.20 -0.05
C ASN A 73 6.26 1.55 -0.75
N ASP A 74 5.04 2.06 -0.67
CA ASP A 74 4.68 3.36 -1.25
C ASP A 74 4.97 4.48 -0.25
N VAL A 75 6.25 4.83 -0.14
CA VAL A 75 6.75 5.82 0.81
C VAL A 75 5.98 7.13 0.70
N SER A 76 5.57 7.67 1.83
CA SER A 76 4.74 8.86 1.90
C SER A 76 5.32 9.90 2.85
N LEU A 77 5.23 11.17 2.48
CA LEU A 77 5.59 12.31 3.32
C LEU A 77 4.31 13.01 3.79
N ARG A 78 3.72 12.49 4.87
CA ARG A 78 2.34 12.79 5.30
C ARG A 78 2.07 14.26 5.56
N ASN A 79 3.05 15.00 6.05
CA ASN A 79 2.87 16.40 6.40
C ASN A 79 2.89 17.33 5.18
N LEU A 80 3.34 16.84 4.01
CA LEU A 80 3.27 17.60 2.74
C LEU A 80 1.92 17.45 2.04
N ILE A 81 1.18 16.36 2.32
CA ILE A 81 -0.08 16.00 1.65
C ILE A 81 -1.15 17.12 1.73
N PRO A 82 -1.43 17.72 2.92
CA PRO A 82 -2.52 18.71 3.01
C PRO A 82 -2.35 19.89 2.07
N ALA A 83 -1.14 20.46 1.99
CA ALA A 83 -0.84 21.59 1.14
C ALA A 83 -0.89 21.24 -0.37
N GLU A 84 -0.63 20.01 -0.74
CA GLU A 84 -0.77 19.54 -2.11
C GLU A 84 -2.25 19.37 -2.49
N LEU A 85 -3.04 18.74 -1.61
CA LEU A 85 -4.47 18.52 -1.85
C LEU A 85 -5.26 19.83 -1.93
N GLU A 86 -4.87 20.87 -1.19
CA GLU A 86 -5.49 22.20 -1.27
C GLU A 86 -5.37 22.81 -2.67
N LYS A 87 -4.34 22.43 -3.45
CA LYS A 87 -4.16 22.89 -4.84
C LYS A 87 -5.06 22.15 -5.84
N GLY A 88 -5.72 21.05 -5.44
CA GLY A 88 -6.69 20.33 -6.25
C GLY A 88 -6.12 19.35 -7.28
N PHE A 89 -4.79 19.18 -7.37
CA PHE A 89 -4.14 18.30 -8.36
C PHE A 89 -3.69 16.93 -7.85
N GLY A 90 -3.71 16.72 -6.54
CA GLY A 90 -3.27 15.47 -5.93
C GLY A 90 -1.82 15.47 -5.47
N PHE A 91 -1.25 14.27 -5.31
CA PHE A 91 0.08 14.08 -4.74
C PHE A 91 1.19 14.29 -5.76
N PHE A 92 2.30 14.88 -5.33
CA PHE A 92 3.53 14.99 -6.10
C PHE A 92 4.76 14.87 -5.17
N GLN A 93 5.10 15.94 -4.43
CA GLN A 93 6.26 15.93 -3.52
C GLN A 93 6.05 15.00 -2.33
N SER A 94 4.82 14.78 -1.92
CA SER A 94 4.47 13.89 -0.81
C SER A 94 4.64 12.41 -1.13
N LYS A 95 4.85 12.04 -2.38
CA LYS A 95 5.10 10.66 -2.84
C LYS A 95 6.47 10.56 -3.52
N PRO A 96 7.55 10.42 -2.72
CA PRO A 96 8.89 10.13 -3.27
C PRO A 96 8.93 8.73 -3.90
N SER A 97 10.11 8.26 -4.27
CA SER A 97 10.29 6.96 -4.92
C SER A 97 9.76 5.81 -4.08
N SER A 98 8.93 4.95 -4.68
CA SER A 98 8.47 3.68 -4.10
C SER A 98 9.54 2.61 -4.21
N ALA A 99 9.53 1.63 -3.28
CA ALA A 99 10.37 0.44 -3.33
C ALA A 99 9.54 -0.81 -3.59
N PHE A 100 10.10 -1.74 -4.34
CA PHE A 100 9.41 -3.00 -4.68
C PHE A 100 10.16 -4.20 -4.14
N SER A 101 9.43 -5.32 -3.92
CA SER A 101 10.01 -6.58 -3.51
C SER A 101 11.01 -7.11 -4.55
N PRO A 102 12.05 -7.88 -4.11
CA PRO A 102 13.08 -8.37 -5.03
C PRO A 102 12.56 -9.35 -6.08
N VAL A 103 11.40 -9.96 -5.84
CA VAL A 103 10.77 -10.94 -6.71
C VAL A 103 9.33 -10.54 -6.98
N ALA A 104 8.88 -10.72 -8.21
CA ALA A 104 7.48 -10.75 -8.61
C ALA A 104 7.13 -12.15 -9.11
N VAL A 105 5.92 -12.61 -8.84
CA VAL A 105 5.45 -13.95 -9.22
C VAL A 105 4.19 -13.84 -10.07
N THR A 106 3.93 -14.87 -10.89
CA THR A 106 2.68 -14.94 -11.64
C THR A 106 1.48 -15.24 -10.73
N PRO A 107 0.26 -14.81 -11.06
CA PRO A 107 -0.93 -15.10 -10.25
C PRO A 107 -1.13 -16.59 -9.96
N ASP A 108 -0.86 -17.48 -10.93
CA ASP A 108 -0.98 -18.94 -10.79
C ASP A 108 0.02 -19.51 -9.77
N ALA A 109 1.20 -18.92 -9.61
CA ALA A 109 2.16 -19.33 -8.57
C ALA A 109 1.66 -19.09 -7.14
N LEU A 110 0.65 -18.22 -6.97
CA LEU A 110 0.02 -17.94 -5.68
C LEU A 110 -1.09 -18.95 -5.31
N GLY A 111 -1.49 -19.80 -6.26
CA GLY A 111 -2.55 -20.81 -6.05
C GLY A 111 -3.84 -20.22 -5.49
N ASP A 112 -4.44 -20.89 -4.51
CA ASP A 112 -5.71 -20.47 -3.88
C ASP A 112 -5.65 -19.13 -3.13
N ALA A 113 -4.45 -18.63 -2.86
CA ALA A 113 -4.29 -17.31 -2.23
C ALA A 113 -4.66 -16.17 -3.20
N TRP A 114 -4.54 -16.39 -4.53
CA TRP A 114 -4.99 -15.46 -5.54
C TRP A 114 -6.38 -15.86 -6.03
N ARG A 115 -7.38 -15.12 -5.63
CA ARG A 115 -8.77 -15.34 -6.06
C ARG A 115 -9.54 -14.04 -6.13
N ASP A 116 -10.52 -13.97 -7.00
CA ASP A 116 -11.40 -12.81 -7.19
C ASP A 116 -10.63 -11.50 -7.43
N GLY A 117 -9.46 -11.59 -8.10
CA GLY A 117 -8.60 -10.43 -8.38
C GLY A 117 -7.94 -9.82 -7.14
N LYS A 118 -7.78 -10.58 -6.06
CA LYS A 118 -7.20 -10.16 -4.78
C LYS A 118 -6.22 -11.21 -4.26
N LEU A 119 -5.24 -10.78 -3.46
CA LEU A 119 -4.30 -11.66 -2.78
C LEU A 119 -4.69 -11.82 -1.30
N HIS A 120 -5.14 -12.99 -0.93
CA HIS A 120 -5.62 -13.30 0.43
C HIS A 120 -4.51 -13.92 1.28
N LEU A 121 -3.53 -13.10 1.62
CA LEU A 121 -2.44 -13.43 2.53
C LEU A 121 -2.10 -12.22 3.40
N PRO A 122 -1.63 -12.43 4.64
CA PRO A 122 -1.19 -11.35 5.50
C PRO A 122 0.13 -10.73 4.98
N ILE A 123 0.16 -9.42 4.89
CA ILE A 123 1.38 -8.67 4.66
C ILE A 123 2.05 -8.36 5.99
N HIS A 124 3.20 -8.98 6.24
CA HIS A 124 3.93 -8.83 7.49
C HIS A 124 4.79 -7.57 7.44
N VAL A 125 4.63 -6.74 8.45
CA VAL A 125 5.40 -5.52 8.62
C VAL A 125 6.14 -5.56 9.96
N SER A 126 7.41 -5.20 9.95
CA SER A 126 8.20 -4.93 11.16
C SER A 126 8.77 -3.53 11.11
N LEU A 127 8.76 -2.84 12.24
CA LEU A 127 9.34 -1.52 12.44
C LEU A 127 10.39 -1.58 13.54
N ASN A 128 11.64 -1.26 13.22
CA ASN A 128 12.77 -1.33 14.15
C ASN A 128 12.90 -2.72 14.82
N GLY A 129 12.72 -3.79 14.04
CA GLY A 129 12.78 -5.18 14.52
C GLY A 129 11.60 -5.62 15.39
N ARG A 130 10.56 -4.77 15.55
CA ARG A 130 9.32 -5.12 16.25
C ARG A 130 8.21 -5.39 15.26
N PHE A 131 7.47 -6.47 15.48
CA PHE A 131 6.33 -6.81 14.66
C PHE A 131 5.25 -5.73 14.77
N PHE A 132 4.87 -5.13 13.65
CA PHE A 132 4.00 -3.98 13.57
C PHE A 132 2.61 -4.31 13.02
N GLY A 133 2.55 -5.20 12.02
CA GLY A 133 1.28 -5.59 11.42
C GLY A 133 1.34 -6.85 10.56
N ALA A 134 0.17 -7.46 10.37
CA ALA A 134 -0.09 -8.60 9.50
C ALA A 134 -1.50 -8.53 8.90
N ALA A 135 -1.86 -7.39 8.33
CA ALA A 135 -3.14 -7.23 7.67
C ALA A 135 -3.23 -8.13 6.42
N ASP A 136 -4.37 -8.80 6.21
CA ASP A 136 -4.64 -9.61 5.01
C ASP A 136 -4.93 -8.72 3.82
N ALA A 137 -4.18 -8.88 2.74
CA ALA A 137 -4.25 -7.98 1.59
C ALA A 137 -5.55 -8.13 0.77
N GLY A 138 -6.25 -9.25 0.88
CA GLY A 138 -7.53 -9.47 0.17
C GLY A 138 -8.76 -9.17 1.02
N GLN A 139 -8.63 -9.28 2.35
CA GLN A 139 -9.73 -8.98 3.26
C GLN A 139 -9.97 -7.47 3.30
N ASP A 140 -11.25 -7.06 3.28
CA ASP A 140 -11.68 -5.65 3.30
C ASP A 140 -11.19 -4.79 2.12
N MET A 141 -10.51 -5.36 1.12
CA MET A 141 -10.16 -4.68 -0.12
C MET A 141 -11.44 -4.36 -0.91
N THR A 142 -11.82 -3.08 -0.99
CA THR A 142 -13.08 -2.64 -1.61
C THR A 142 -13.11 -2.92 -3.10
N PHE A 143 -12.05 -2.60 -3.82
CA PHE A 143 -11.94 -2.78 -5.26
C PHE A 143 -10.87 -3.84 -5.56
N ASP A 144 -11.22 -4.88 -6.32
CA ASP A 144 -10.24 -5.85 -6.83
C ASP A 144 -9.33 -5.23 -7.90
N PHE A 145 -8.22 -5.90 -8.23
CA PHE A 145 -7.28 -5.39 -9.22
C PHE A 145 -7.87 -5.22 -10.62
N GLY A 146 -8.86 -6.02 -11.01
CA GLY A 146 -9.55 -5.84 -12.29
C GLY A 146 -10.28 -4.50 -12.34
N THR A 147 -10.96 -4.13 -11.25
CA THR A 147 -11.63 -2.84 -11.11
C THR A 147 -10.64 -1.68 -11.13
N LEU A 148 -9.50 -1.80 -10.42
CA LEU A 148 -8.46 -0.76 -10.40
C LEU A 148 -7.83 -0.56 -11.78
N ILE A 149 -7.51 -1.65 -12.50
CA ILE A 149 -6.94 -1.59 -13.86
C ILE A 149 -7.95 -0.97 -14.82
N ALA A 150 -9.22 -1.41 -14.81
CA ALA A 150 -10.26 -0.86 -15.66
C ALA A 150 -10.50 0.63 -15.39
N HIS A 151 -10.43 1.06 -14.12
CA HIS A 151 -10.51 2.47 -13.75
C HIS A 151 -9.33 3.27 -14.34
N ALA A 152 -8.10 2.78 -14.19
CA ALA A 152 -6.91 3.44 -14.73
C ALA A 152 -6.93 3.51 -16.26
N ALA A 153 -7.49 2.48 -16.92
CA ALA A 153 -7.61 2.39 -18.38
C ALA A 153 -8.90 3.04 -18.94
N LYS A 154 -9.68 3.72 -18.12
CA LYS A 154 -10.98 4.28 -18.56
C LYS A 154 -10.89 5.21 -19.76
N THR A 155 -9.81 5.98 -19.86
CA THR A 155 -9.64 7.02 -20.88
C THR A 155 -8.35 6.90 -21.69
N ARG A 156 -7.53 5.88 -21.43
CA ARG A 156 -6.22 5.68 -22.06
C ARG A 156 -5.82 4.22 -22.06
N ASP A 157 -4.97 3.83 -23.00
CA ASP A 157 -4.30 2.53 -22.95
C ASP A 157 -3.24 2.53 -21.85
N LEU A 158 -3.00 1.36 -21.24
CA LEU A 158 -1.85 1.14 -20.38
C LEU A 158 -0.87 0.22 -21.11
N ALA A 159 0.38 0.65 -21.19
CA ALA A 159 1.42 -0.15 -21.82
C ALA A 159 1.84 -1.33 -20.91
N ALA A 160 2.29 -2.43 -21.53
CA ALA A 160 2.90 -3.55 -20.82
C ALA A 160 4.01 -3.07 -19.88
N GLY A 161 4.02 -3.59 -18.66
CA GLY A 161 4.91 -3.14 -17.59
C GLY A 161 4.33 -2.06 -16.69
N THR A 162 3.13 -1.54 -16.96
CA THR A 162 2.45 -0.62 -16.03
C THR A 162 2.18 -1.32 -14.71
N ILE A 163 2.48 -0.62 -13.60
CA ILE A 163 2.29 -1.09 -12.23
C ILE A 163 1.05 -0.45 -11.64
N ILE A 164 0.17 -1.26 -11.05
CA ILE A 164 -1.04 -0.81 -10.33
C ILE A 164 -0.95 -1.29 -8.89
N GLY A 165 -0.92 -0.37 -7.93
CA GLY A 165 -0.92 -0.66 -6.49
C GLY A 165 -2.33 -0.84 -5.92
N SER A 166 -2.44 -1.59 -4.84
CA SER A 166 -3.70 -1.81 -4.11
C SER A 166 -4.13 -0.61 -3.28
N GLY A 167 -3.22 0.30 -2.99
CA GLY A 167 -3.32 1.16 -1.84
C GLY A 167 -2.91 0.42 -0.56
N THR A 168 -2.63 1.15 0.50
CA THR A 168 -2.19 0.59 1.79
C THR A 168 -3.17 -0.49 2.28
N VAL A 169 -2.65 -1.66 2.61
CA VAL A 169 -3.47 -2.77 3.13
C VAL A 169 -4.01 -2.41 4.51
N SER A 170 -5.29 -2.59 4.72
CA SER A 170 -5.95 -2.30 6.00
C SER A 170 -7.08 -3.28 6.25
N ASN A 171 -7.25 -3.70 7.50
CA ASN A 171 -8.38 -4.56 7.88
C ASN A 171 -9.19 -3.93 9.02
N ARG A 172 -10.48 -4.20 9.00
CA ARG A 172 -11.33 -4.01 10.16
C ARG A 172 -11.00 -5.05 11.22
N ASP A 173 -11.27 -4.70 12.47
CA ASP A 173 -11.23 -5.68 13.56
C ASP A 173 -12.41 -6.66 13.48
N ALA A 174 -12.34 -7.74 14.22
CA ALA A 174 -13.36 -8.80 14.22
C ALA A 174 -14.76 -8.32 14.61
N ASP A 175 -14.86 -7.23 15.37
CA ASP A 175 -16.11 -6.57 15.75
C ASP A 175 -16.65 -5.60 14.68
N GLY A 176 -15.95 -5.48 13.53
CA GLY A 176 -16.28 -4.54 12.45
C GLY A 176 -15.83 -3.10 12.71
N GLY A 177 -15.20 -2.86 13.85
CA GLY A 177 -14.57 -1.58 14.20
C GLY A 177 -13.24 -1.36 13.49
N PRO A 178 -12.54 -0.27 13.83
CA PRO A 178 -11.21 0.02 13.28
C PRO A 178 -10.20 -1.05 13.72
N GLY A 179 -9.19 -1.27 12.90
CA GLY A 179 -8.09 -2.18 13.22
C GLY A 179 -7.44 -1.86 14.56
N LYS A 180 -6.89 -2.88 15.23
CA LYS A 180 -6.20 -2.75 16.53
C LYS A 180 -4.73 -3.11 16.40
N PRO A 181 -3.86 -2.52 17.25
CA PRO A 181 -2.45 -2.89 17.33
C PRO A 181 -2.25 -4.38 17.65
N ILE A 182 -1.10 -4.93 17.27
CA ILE A 182 -0.71 -6.31 17.62
C ILE A 182 -0.76 -6.53 19.13
N GLY A 183 -0.28 -5.57 19.92
CA GLY A 183 -0.27 -5.66 21.40
C GLY A 183 -1.66 -5.70 22.05
N GLU A 184 -2.70 -5.33 21.32
CA GLU A 184 -4.11 -5.38 21.75
C GLU A 184 -4.88 -6.55 21.12
N GLY A 185 -4.16 -7.52 20.52
CA GLY A 185 -4.75 -8.70 19.90
C GLY A 185 -5.31 -8.48 18.49
N GLY A 186 -5.05 -7.30 17.90
CA GLY A 186 -5.42 -7.00 16.52
C GLY A 186 -4.39 -7.49 15.50
N ARG A 187 -4.62 -7.17 14.22
CA ARG A 187 -3.70 -7.48 13.12
C ARG A 187 -2.62 -6.41 12.91
N GLY A 188 -2.63 -5.34 13.68
CA GLY A 188 -1.75 -4.20 13.45
C GLY A 188 -2.08 -3.45 12.17
N TYR A 189 -1.10 -2.73 11.65
CA TYR A 189 -1.28 -1.79 10.55
C TYR A 189 -0.21 -1.98 9.48
N SER A 190 -0.49 -1.46 8.28
CA SER A 190 0.44 -1.47 7.15
C SER A 190 1.01 -0.08 6.84
N CYS A 191 0.71 0.92 7.69
CA CYS A 191 1.35 2.24 7.70
C CYS A 191 1.22 2.88 9.10
N ILE A 192 2.04 3.87 9.38
CA ILE A 192 1.99 4.61 10.65
C ILE A 192 0.77 5.55 10.68
N ALA A 193 0.40 6.11 9.53
CA ALA A 193 -0.72 7.06 9.47
C ALA A 193 -2.04 6.47 9.96
N GLU A 194 -2.32 5.19 9.67
CA GLU A 194 -3.52 4.52 10.16
C GLU A 194 -3.50 4.40 11.68
N GLN A 195 -2.41 3.91 12.26
CA GLN A 195 -2.26 3.84 13.72
C GLN A 195 -2.46 5.22 14.37
N ARG A 196 -1.82 6.25 13.84
CA ARG A 196 -1.95 7.63 14.35
C ARG A 196 -3.38 8.15 14.26
N MET A 197 -4.13 7.77 13.21
CA MET A 197 -5.52 8.14 13.07
C MET A 197 -6.38 7.46 14.14
N ILE A 198 -6.16 6.17 14.40
CA ILE A 198 -6.85 5.43 15.46
C ILE A 198 -6.55 6.04 16.83
N GLU A 199 -5.28 6.32 17.13
CA GLU A 199 -4.87 7.01 18.36
C GLU A 199 -5.59 8.36 18.51
N THR A 200 -5.70 9.11 17.42
CA THR A 200 -6.41 10.41 17.42
C THR A 200 -7.90 10.25 17.71
N ILE A 201 -8.54 9.22 17.14
CA ILE A 201 -9.96 8.93 17.40
C ILE A 201 -10.18 8.52 18.85
N GLN A 202 -9.31 7.68 19.39
CA GLN A 202 -9.47 7.12 20.75
C GLN A 202 -9.01 8.08 21.85
N HIS A 203 -7.92 8.82 21.60
CA HIS A 203 -7.21 9.61 22.65
C HIS A 203 -7.12 11.12 22.35
N GLY A 204 -7.69 11.57 21.22
CA GLY A 204 -7.70 12.99 20.81
C GLY A 204 -6.41 13.46 20.14
N LYS A 205 -5.32 12.71 20.22
CA LYS A 205 -4.03 13.02 19.60
C LYS A 205 -3.24 11.76 19.30
N PRO A 206 -2.37 11.77 18.26
CA PRO A 206 -1.47 10.67 18.00
C PRO A 206 -0.31 10.65 18.98
N THR A 207 0.18 9.45 19.33
CA THR A 207 1.36 9.21 20.18
C THR A 207 2.52 8.59 19.40
N THR A 208 2.21 7.83 18.36
CA THR A 208 3.22 7.23 17.48
C THR A 208 3.87 8.28 16.57
N SER A 209 5.19 8.32 16.52
CA SER A 209 5.95 9.20 15.61
C SER A 209 5.96 8.61 14.19
N PHE A 210 6.06 9.47 13.18
CA PHE A 210 6.50 9.05 11.85
C PHE A 210 7.95 8.59 11.88
N LEU A 211 8.41 7.94 10.80
CA LEU A 211 9.78 7.46 10.64
C LEU A 211 10.79 8.61 10.79
N LYS A 212 11.90 8.29 11.44
CA LYS A 212 13.05 9.18 11.64
C LYS A 212 14.31 8.58 11.00
N HIS A 213 15.34 9.37 10.88
CA HIS A 213 16.65 8.87 10.48
C HIS A 213 17.10 7.71 11.38
N GLY A 214 17.52 6.61 10.76
CA GLY A 214 17.92 5.38 11.44
C GLY A 214 16.80 4.35 11.61
N ASP A 215 15.53 4.75 11.51
CA ASP A 215 14.41 3.79 11.57
C ASP A 215 14.46 2.83 10.38
N ARG A 216 14.04 1.59 10.64
CA ARG A 216 14.06 0.50 9.66
C ARG A 216 12.67 -0.12 9.53
N VAL A 217 12.20 -0.28 8.30
CA VAL A 217 10.96 -0.97 7.96
C VAL A 217 11.26 -2.22 7.16
N GLU A 218 10.60 -3.32 7.50
CA GLU A 218 10.67 -4.58 6.79
C GLU A 218 9.26 -5.00 6.39
N ILE A 219 9.07 -5.38 5.11
CA ILE A 219 7.79 -5.82 4.54
C ILE A 219 8.02 -7.15 3.84
N GLU A 220 7.21 -8.17 4.19
CA GLU A 220 7.36 -9.51 3.65
C GLU A 220 6.02 -10.26 3.64
N MET A 221 5.87 -11.24 2.78
CA MET A 221 4.69 -12.10 2.72
C MET A 221 5.10 -13.56 2.57
N PHE A 222 4.41 -14.44 3.27
CA PHE A 222 4.76 -15.86 3.35
C PHE A 222 3.64 -16.74 2.80
N ASP A 223 4.04 -17.86 2.20
CA ASP A 223 3.13 -18.96 1.89
C ASP A 223 2.71 -19.76 3.14
N ALA A 224 1.85 -20.74 2.96
CA ALA A 224 1.38 -21.62 4.04
C ALA A 224 2.52 -22.44 4.70
N LYS A 225 3.65 -22.62 4.00
CA LYS A 225 4.85 -23.31 4.51
C LYS A 225 5.86 -22.35 5.13
N ARG A 226 5.52 -21.08 5.25
CA ARG A 226 6.39 -20.02 5.77
C ARG A 226 7.59 -19.70 4.87
N HIS A 227 7.53 -20.02 3.58
CA HIS A 227 8.49 -19.52 2.62
C HIS A 227 8.13 -18.11 2.18
N SER A 228 9.13 -17.24 2.06
CA SER A 228 8.94 -15.90 1.52
C SER A 228 8.58 -15.99 0.03
N ILE A 229 7.44 -15.40 -0.35
CA ILE A 229 6.93 -15.47 -1.72
C ILE A 229 7.66 -14.47 -2.62
N PHE A 230 7.77 -13.22 -2.14
CA PHE A 230 8.27 -12.09 -2.93
C PHE A 230 9.68 -11.66 -2.52
N GLY A 231 10.27 -12.31 -1.50
CA GLY A 231 11.42 -11.78 -0.78
C GLY A 231 11.02 -10.58 0.09
N ARG A 232 12.01 -9.97 0.74
CA ARG A 232 11.78 -8.91 1.73
C ARG A 232 12.18 -7.55 1.17
N ILE A 233 11.29 -6.57 1.35
CA ILE A 233 11.65 -5.15 1.35
C ILE A 233 12.20 -4.85 2.74
N ASP A 234 13.40 -4.27 2.81
CA ASP A 234 14.14 -4.07 4.05
C ASP A 234 14.94 -2.76 3.92
N GLN A 235 14.36 -1.68 4.41
CA GLN A 235 14.83 -0.33 4.15
C GLN A 235 15.09 0.44 5.43
N GLN A 236 16.16 1.21 5.44
CA GLN A 236 16.47 2.16 6.50
C GLN A 236 16.28 3.59 6.02
N VAL A 237 15.70 4.44 6.88
CA VAL A 237 15.62 5.88 6.62
C VAL A 237 16.98 6.51 6.87
N VAL A 238 17.48 7.25 5.89
CA VAL A 238 18.77 7.93 5.97
C VAL A 238 18.63 9.43 5.70
N LYS A 239 19.52 10.21 6.26
CA LYS A 239 19.59 11.64 5.94
C LYS A 239 20.12 11.82 4.51
N ALA A 240 19.35 12.54 3.66
CA ALA A 240 19.72 12.90 2.29
C ALA A 240 20.38 14.29 2.23
#